data_664024cbd767964d2efeff4314284d5f
#
_entry.id   664024cbd767964d2efeff4314284d5f
#
_cell.length_a   1.000
_cell.length_b   1.000
_cell.length_c   1.000
_cell.angle_alpha   90.00
_cell.angle_beta   90.00
_cell.angle_gamma   90.00
#
_symmetry.space_group_name_H-M   'P 1'
#
loop_
_entity.id
_entity.type
_entity.pdbx_description
1 polymer ?
#
loop_
_entity_poly.entity_id
_entity_poly.type
_entity_poly.pdbx_seq_one_letter_code
_entity_poly.pdbx_strand_id
1 'polypeptide(L)'
;MKNLTPIEIADKLIELSGVNVFEHSRVRDVIEMRGLLCYLLREKRLMRWTGISDFFKSQGKPMNHATVIHAIKNYPLYYKTNKSIREFEKMFTFSKDLSIDEVNKIQYLENKCNRCEEKLKELNIDISLYNTIKRIPPHQESYIKEKIDLLLKEYEWKSKLKDSSTASYIGI
;
A
#
# COMPACT_ATOMS: atom_id res chain seq x y z
N MET A 1 -17.70 -15.99 -11.86
CA MET A 1 -17.22 -17.14 -11.07
C MET A 1 -17.51 -16.89 -9.59
N LYS A 2 -17.96 -17.91 -8.85
CA LYS A 2 -18.28 -17.77 -7.41
C LYS A 2 -17.06 -17.30 -6.62
N ASN A 3 -17.25 -16.36 -5.70
CA ASN A 3 -16.25 -15.95 -4.72
C ASN A 3 -15.93 -17.15 -3.82
N LEU A 4 -14.84 -17.86 -4.11
CA LEU A 4 -14.43 -19.05 -3.33
C LEU A 4 -14.19 -18.66 -1.87
N THR A 5 -14.76 -19.43 -0.95
CA THR A 5 -14.49 -19.28 0.49
C THR A 5 -13.05 -19.69 0.81
N PRO A 6 -12.48 -19.28 1.97
CA PRO A 6 -11.14 -19.69 2.38
C PRO A 6 -10.94 -21.22 2.39
N ILE A 7 -11.98 -21.98 2.77
CA ILE A 7 -11.93 -23.44 2.80
C ILE A 7 -11.94 -24.03 1.38
N GLU A 8 -12.78 -23.52 0.49
CA GLU A 8 -12.81 -23.97 -0.91
C GLU A 8 -11.48 -23.71 -1.64
N ILE A 9 -10.78 -22.63 -1.28
CA ILE A 9 -9.43 -22.34 -1.82
C ILE A 9 -8.45 -23.39 -1.32
N ALA A 10 -8.49 -23.72 -0.03
CA ALA A 10 -7.60 -24.72 0.57
C ALA A 10 -7.86 -26.11 -0.01
N ASP A 11 -9.12 -26.52 -0.10
CA ASP A 11 -9.54 -27.83 -0.64
C ASP A 11 -9.10 -27.97 -2.10
N LYS A 12 -9.36 -26.96 -2.91
CA LYS A 12 -8.92 -26.94 -4.31
C LYS A 12 -7.40 -26.97 -4.46
N LEU A 13 -6.66 -26.30 -3.56
CA LEU A 13 -5.20 -26.35 -3.57
C LEU A 13 -4.69 -27.73 -3.18
N ILE A 14 -5.31 -28.40 -2.21
CA ILE A 14 -4.99 -29.77 -1.80
C ILE A 14 -5.29 -30.74 -2.94
N GLU A 15 -6.43 -30.62 -3.59
CA GLU A 15 -6.82 -31.43 -4.75
C GLU A 15 -5.82 -31.32 -5.90
N LEU A 16 -5.42 -30.10 -6.26
CA LEU A 16 -4.49 -29.83 -7.36
C LEU A 16 -3.06 -30.26 -7.07
N SER A 17 -2.60 -30.07 -5.83
CA SER A 17 -1.20 -30.35 -5.45
C SER A 17 -0.98 -31.76 -4.88
N GLY A 18 -2.04 -32.41 -4.42
CA GLY A 18 -1.95 -33.63 -3.65
C GLY A 18 -1.31 -33.45 -2.26
N VAL A 19 -1.04 -32.22 -1.84
CA VAL A 19 -0.33 -31.90 -0.60
C VAL A 19 -1.30 -31.32 0.43
N ASN A 20 -1.39 -31.94 1.59
CA ASN A 20 -2.20 -31.44 2.70
C ASN A 20 -1.50 -30.23 3.37
N VAL A 21 -1.99 -29.01 3.12
CA VAL A 21 -1.43 -27.76 3.65
C VAL A 21 -1.57 -27.63 5.17
N PHE A 22 -2.51 -28.38 5.78
CA PHE A 22 -2.77 -28.37 7.22
C PHE A 22 -1.95 -29.42 7.99
N GLU A 23 -1.19 -30.27 7.30
CA GLU A 23 -0.34 -31.24 7.94
C GLU A 23 0.72 -30.63 8.85
N HIS A 24 1.03 -31.26 9.97
CA HIS A 24 2.12 -30.87 10.88
C HIS A 24 3.50 -31.29 10.34
N SER A 25 3.80 -30.91 9.09
CA SER A 25 5.03 -31.27 8.40
C SER A 25 5.89 -30.04 8.12
N ARG A 26 7.22 -30.25 8.08
CA ARG A 26 8.23 -29.27 7.64
C ARG A 26 8.82 -29.63 6.27
N VAL A 27 8.22 -30.60 5.57
CA VAL A 27 8.59 -30.92 4.19
C VAL A 27 8.44 -29.69 3.31
N ARG A 28 9.37 -29.49 2.42
CA ARG A 28 9.46 -28.28 1.57
C ARG A 28 8.17 -28.03 0.81
N ASP A 29 7.60 -29.07 0.20
CA ASP A 29 6.38 -28.94 -0.60
C ASP A 29 5.20 -28.44 0.24
N VAL A 30 5.06 -28.97 1.48
CA VAL A 30 4.02 -28.53 2.42
C VAL A 30 4.22 -27.07 2.83
N ILE A 31 5.47 -26.65 3.06
CA ILE A 31 5.80 -25.25 3.42
C ILE A 31 5.49 -24.32 2.26
N GLU A 32 5.88 -24.67 1.04
CA GLU A 32 5.67 -23.88 -0.16
C GLU A 32 4.18 -23.75 -0.50
N MET A 33 3.40 -24.86 -0.44
CA MET A 33 1.95 -24.83 -0.67
C MET A 33 1.22 -24.06 0.42
N ARG A 34 1.66 -24.15 1.67
CA ARG A 34 1.15 -23.33 2.77
C ARG A 34 1.45 -21.83 2.55
N GLY A 35 2.62 -21.51 2.02
CA GLY A 35 3.01 -20.17 1.61
C GLY A 35 2.09 -19.61 0.53
N LEU A 36 1.79 -20.42 -0.50
CA LEU A 36 0.84 -20.07 -1.56
C LEU A 36 -0.57 -19.83 -0.98
N LEU A 37 -1.07 -20.71 -0.10
CA LEU A 37 -2.38 -20.53 0.52
C LEU A 37 -2.44 -19.22 1.34
N CYS A 38 -1.42 -18.96 2.17
CA CYS A 38 -1.36 -17.69 2.92
C CYS A 38 -1.36 -16.46 2.00
N TYR A 39 -0.62 -16.51 0.88
CA TYR A 39 -0.58 -15.47 -0.13
C TYR A 39 -1.96 -15.27 -0.77
N LEU A 40 -2.62 -16.32 -1.22
CA LEU A 40 -3.95 -16.25 -1.83
C LEU A 40 -4.98 -15.65 -0.86
N LEU A 41 -4.99 -16.08 0.40
CA LEU A 41 -5.89 -15.55 1.42
C LEU A 41 -5.60 -14.07 1.73
N ARG A 42 -4.35 -13.65 1.72
CA ARG A 42 -3.96 -12.27 1.99
C ARG A 42 -4.22 -11.35 0.80
N GLU A 43 -3.63 -11.67 -0.35
CA GLU A 43 -3.59 -10.75 -1.51
C GLU A 43 -4.88 -10.83 -2.36
N LYS A 44 -5.47 -12.02 -2.46
CA LYS A 44 -6.66 -12.22 -3.31
C LYS A 44 -7.96 -12.08 -2.53
N ARG A 45 -7.98 -12.46 -1.23
CA ARG A 45 -9.17 -12.39 -0.35
C ARG A 45 -9.11 -11.24 0.65
N LEU A 46 -7.99 -10.50 0.71
CA LEU A 46 -7.76 -9.36 1.61
C LEU A 46 -7.98 -9.68 3.09
N MET A 47 -7.75 -10.94 3.47
CA MET A 47 -7.89 -11.36 4.87
C MET A 47 -6.80 -10.72 5.75
N ARG A 48 -7.16 -10.39 6.99
CA ARG A 48 -6.19 -9.91 7.99
C ARG A 48 -5.26 -11.05 8.42
N TRP A 49 -4.04 -10.71 8.86
CA TRP A 49 -3.05 -11.69 9.35
C TRP A 49 -3.60 -12.59 10.46
N THR A 50 -4.33 -11.99 11.41
CA THR A 50 -5.01 -12.71 12.49
C THR A 50 -6.10 -13.62 11.95
N GLY A 51 -6.91 -13.17 11.00
CA GLY A 51 -7.96 -13.98 10.38
C GLY A 51 -7.40 -15.22 9.64
N ILE A 52 -6.23 -15.08 8.97
CA ILE A 52 -5.54 -16.23 8.37
C ILE A 52 -5.04 -17.19 9.46
N SER A 53 -4.48 -16.67 10.55
CA SER A 53 -4.05 -17.45 11.70
C SER A 53 -5.22 -18.26 12.32
N ASP A 54 -6.37 -17.59 12.52
CA ASP A 54 -7.59 -18.21 13.06
C ASP A 54 -8.16 -19.26 12.11
N PHE A 55 -8.10 -19.01 10.79
CA PHE A 55 -8.48 -19.98 9.77
C PHE A 55 -7.63 -21.26 9.87
N PHE A 56 -6.31 -21.16 9.94
CA PHE A 56 -5.44 -22.32 10.11
C PHE A 56 -5.70 -23.03 11.43
N LYS A 57 -5.98 -22.30 12.51
CA LYS A 57 -6.33 -22.87 13.81
C LYS A 57 -7.64 -23.67 13.73
N SER A 58 -8.66 -23.17 13.04
CA SER A 58 -9.93 -23.88 12.85
C SER A 58 -9.80 -25.16 12.04
N GLN A 59 -8.76 -25.26 11.19
CA GLN A 59 -8.43 -26.44 10.40
C GLN A 59 -7.46 -27.41 11.14
N GLY A 60 -7.29 -27.24 12.45
CA GLY A 60 -6.44 -28.12 13.27
C GLY A 60 -4.93 -27.84 13.13
N LYS A 61 -4.53 -26.80 12.42
CA LYS A 61 -3.13 -26.39 12.24
C LYS A 61 -2.89 -25.00 12.85
N PRO A 62 -2.71 -24.87 14.16
CA PRO A 62 -2.48 -23.56 14.77
C PRO A 62 -1.20 -22.92 14.23
N MET A 63 -1.32 -21.72 13.70
CA MET A 63 -0.22 -20.88 13.23
C MET A 63 -0.29 -19.51 13.91
N ASN A 64 0.86 -18.99 14.35
CA ASN A 64 0.93 -17.62 14.81
C ASN A 64 0.89 -16.65 13.61
N HIS A 65 0.30 -15.47 13.79
CA HIS A 65 0.28 -14.42 12.75
C HIS A 65 1.69 -14.07 12.24
N ALA A 66 2.73 -14.12 13.08
CA ALA A 66 4.12 -13.93 12.66
C ALA A 66 4.58 -15.00 11.65
N THR A 67 4.13 -16.27 11.84
CA THR A 67 4.39 -17.35 10.89
C THR A 67 3.70 -17.11 9.56
N VAL A 68 2.47 -16.58 9.57
CA VAL A 68 1.73 -16.19 8.36
C VAL A 68 2.48 -15.09 7.60
N ILE A 69 2.94 -14.04 8.31
CA ILE A 69 3.72 -12.97 7.72
C ILE A 69 5.01 -13.50 7.08
N HIS A 70 5.72 -14.40 7.79
CA HIS A 70 6.95 -15.01 7.28
C HIS A 70 6.69 -15.86 6.03
N ALA A 71 5.61 -16.65 6.01
CA ALA A 71 5.23 -17.46 4.86
C ALA A 71 4.98 -16.59 3.61
N ILE A 72 4.29 -15.45 3.77
CA ILE A 72 4.01 -14.53 2.67
C ILE A 72 5.27 -13.79 2.22
N LYS A 73 6.15 -13.38 3.13
CA LYS A 73 7.43 -12.75 2.78
C LYS A 73 8.33 -13.68 1.97
N ASN A 74 8.30 -14.98 2.22
CA ASN A 74 9.08 -15.97 1.48
C ASN A 74 8.41 -16.43 0.17
N TYR A 75 7.12 -16.14 -0.01
CA TYR A 75 6.38 -16.55 -1.20
C TYR A 75 7.02 -16.12 -2.54
N PRO A 76 7.56 -14.91 -2.71
CA PRO A 76 8.23 -14.51 -3.95
C PRO A 76 9.43 -15.40 -4.31
N LEU A 77 10.13 -15.96 -3.30
CA LEU A 77 11.20 -16.90 -3.52
C LEU A 77 10.65 -18.25 -4.04
N TYR A 78 9.58 -18.75 -3.42
CA TYR A 78 8.92 -19.99 -3.85
C TYR A 78 8.36 -19.86 -5.27
N TYR A 79 7.75 -18.72 -5.58
CA TYR A 79 7.26 -18.40 -6.92
C TYR A 79 8.36 -18.41 -7.99
N LYS A 80 9.57 -17.94 -7.66
CA LYS A 80 10.72 -17.96 -8.59
C LYS A 80 11.26 -19.38 -8.80
N THR A 81 11.35 -20.17 -7.74
CA THR A 81 12.05 -21.46 -7.76
C THR A 81 11.17 -22.61 -8.17
N ASN A 82 9.86 -22.57 -7.87
CA ASN A 82 8.94 -23.68 -8.10
C ASN A 82 7.95 -23.36 -9.22
N LYS A 83 8.04 -24.11 -10.35
CA LYS A 83 7.15 -23.96 -11.49
C LYS A 83 5.69 -24.29 -11.16
N SER A 84 5.46 -25.33 -10.35
CA SER A 84 4.13 -25.79 -9.98
C SER A 84 3.36 -24.70 -9.20
N ILE A 85 4.04 -23.95 -8.33
CA ILE A 85 3.42 -22.83 -7.60
C ILE A 85 2.89 -21.76 -8.56
N ARG A 86 3.65 -21.45 -9.61
CA ARG A 86 3.20 -20.49 -10.64
C ARG A 86 1.97 -20.96 -11.40
N GLU A 87 1.91 -22.26 -11.69
CA GLU A 87 0.78 -22.87 -12.38
C GLU A 87 -0.46 -22.88 -11.47
N PHE A 88 -0.31 -23.28 -10.22
CA PHE A 88 -1.39 -23.29 -9.25
C PHE A 88 -1.93 -21.86 -8.98
N GLU A 89 -1.07 -20.86 -8.80
CA GLU A 89 -1.54 -19.49 -8.62
C GLU A 89 -2.41 -19.01 -9.79
N LYS A 90 -2.02 -19.32 -11.03
CA LYS A 90 -2.79 -18.96 -12.22
C LYS A 90 -4.20 -19.58 -12.24
N MET A 91 -4.35 -20.80 -11.69
CA MET A 91 -5.65 -21.48 -11.59
C MET A 91 -6.59 -20.79 -10.58
N PHE A 92 -6.04 -20.05 -9.62
CA PHE A 92 -6.77 -19.23 -8.67
C PHE A 92 -6.97 -17.78 -9.16
N THR A 93 -7.12 -17.57 -10.47
CA THR A 93 -7.57 -16.26 -10.97
C THR A 93 -8.98 -16.01 -10.46
N PHE A 94 -9.04 -15.23 -9.40
CA PHE A 94 -10.29 -14.69 -8.90
C PHE A 94 -10.71 -13.60 -9.89
N SER A 95 -11.65 -13.90 -10.78
CA SER A 95 -12.42 -12.85 -11.41
C SER A 95 -13.15 -12.16 -10.25
N LYS A 96 -12.74 -10.97 -9.92
CA LYS A 96 -13.59 -10.03 -9.21
C LYS A 96 -14.75 -9.74 -10.17
N ASP A 97 -15.81 -10.53 -10.09
CA ASP A 97 -17.11 -10.08 -10.58
C ASP A 97 -17.56 -8.98 -9.60
N LEU A 98 -16.87 -7.84 -9.69
CA LEU A 98 -17.30 -6.62 -9.04
C LEU A 98 -18.61 -6.24 -9.74
N SER A 99 -19.65 -6.01 -8.96
CA SER A 99 -20.87 -5.41 -9.50
C SER A 99 -20.48 -4.07 -10.15
N ILE A 100 -21.24 -3.64 -11.16
CA ILE A 100 -21.02 -2.36 -11.83
C ILE A 100 -20.91 -1.23 -10.80
N ASP A 101 -21.67 -1.29 -9.70
CA ASP A 101 -21.65 -0.31 -8.62
C ASP A 101 -20.33 -0.33 -7.83
N GLU A 102 -19.75 -1.51 -7.58
CA GLU A 102 -18.44 -1.63 -6.91
C GLU A 102 -17.31 -1.12 -7.80
N VAL A 103 -17.35 -1.40 -9.11
CA VAL A 103 -16.38 -0.86 -10.08
C VAL A 103 -16.46 0.66 -10.12
N ASN A 104 -17.66 1.21 -10.23
CA ASN A 104 -17.88 2.65 -10.24
C ASN A 104 -17.41 3.32 -8.94
N LYS A 105 -17.64 2.68 -7.78
CA LYS A 105 -17.18 3.17 -6.49
C LYS A 105 -15.66 3.15 -6.35
N ILE A 106 -15.00 2.10 -6.84
CA ILE A 106 -13.53 2.01 -6.86
C ILE A 106 -12.97 3.12 -7.73
N GLN A 107 -13.48 3.29 -8.94
CA GLN A 107 -13.04 4.33 -9.87
C GLN A 107 -13.27 5.75 -9.33
N TYR A 108 -14.39 5.98 -8.64
CA TYR A 108 -14.65 7.24 -7.94
C TYR A 108 -13.62 7.51 -6.83
N LEU A 109 -13.27 6.48 -6.03
CA LEU A 109 -12.30 6.61 -4.95
C LEU A 109 -10.88 6.82 -5.47
N GLU A 110 -10.48 6.13 -6.53
CA GLU A 110 -9.20 6.32 -7.21
C GLU A 110 -9.07 7.74 -7.75
N ASN A 111 -10.09 8.24 -8.46
CA ASN A 111 -10.12 9.62 -8.93
C ASN A 111 -10.05 10.65 -7.80
N LYS A 112 -10.68 10.36 -6.65
CA LYS A 112 -10.62 11.22 -5.47
C LYS A 112 -9.23 11.22 -4.85
N CYS A 113 -8.57 10.07 -4.74
CA CYS A 113 -7.19 9.97 -4.27
C CYS A 113 -6.23 10.75 -5.15
N ASN A 114 -6.31 10.56 -6.48
CA ASN A 114 -5.46 11.29 -7.44
C ASN A 114 -5.62 12.81 -7.31
N ARG A 115 -6.86 13.31 -7.19
CA ARG A 115 -7.11 14.74 -6.95
C ARG A 115 -6.54 15.24 -5.63
N CYS A 116 -6.54 14.42 -4.58
CA CYS A 116 -5.93 14.78 -3.30
C CYS A 116 -4.40 14.83 -3.42
N GLU A 117 -3.79 13.88 -4.14
CA GLU A 117 -2.35 13.86 -4.40
C GLU A 117 -1.90 15.06 -5.25
N GLU A 118 -2.67 15.42 -6.29
CA GLU A 118 -2.42 16.62 -7.10
C GLU A 118 -2.46 17.88 -6.24
N LYS A 119 -3.50 18.04 -5.43
CA LYS A 119 -3.60 19.19 -4.50
C LYS A 119 -2.47 19.23 -3.49
N LEU A 120 -2.01 18.08 -2.98
CA LEU A 120 -0.85 18.04 -2.10
C LEU A 120 0.44 18.48 -2.81
N LYS A 121 0.60 18.11 -4.08
CA LYS A 121 1.72 18.57 -4.91
C LYS A 121 1.64 20.06 -5.20
N GLU A 122 0.45 20.58 -5.53
CA GLU A 122 0.22 22.02 -5.77
C GLU A 122 0.49 22.87 -4.53
N LEU A 123 0.11 22.38 -3.36
CA LEU A 123 0.35 23.09 -2.10
C LEU A 123 1.83 23.16 -1.75
N ASN A 124 2.69 22.36 -2.38
CA ASN A 124 4.15 22.32 -2.17
C ASN A 124 4.54 22.49 -0.69
N ILE A 125 3.75 21.85 0.20
CA ILE A 125 3.92 22.00 1.64
C ILE A 125 5.17 21.21 2.00
N ASP A 126 6.26 21.95 2.25
CA ASP A 126 7.41 21.39 2.94
C ASP A 126 6.98 20.99 4.35
N ILE A 127 6.88 19.68 4.57
CA ILE A 127 6.49 19.09 5.87
C ILE A 127 7.41 19.61 6.99
N SER A 128 8.67 19.89 6.67
CA SER A 128 9.65 20.48 7.58
C SER A 128 9.23 21.90 8.02
N LEU A 129 8.84 22.74 7.09
CA LEU A 129 8.35 24.09 7.37
C LEU A 129 7.04 24.06 8.16
N TYR A 130 6.10 23.20 7.78
CA TYR A 130 4.85 23.01 8.51
C TYR A 130 5.08 22.58 9.96
N ASN A 131 5.96 21.60 10.19
CA ASN A 131 6.30 21.14 11.54
C ASN A 131 7.00 22.23 12.36
N THR A 132 7.76 23.10 11.72
CA THR A 132 8.40 24.24 12.37
C THR A 132 7.35 25.28 12.80
N ILE A 133 6.43 25.62 11.92
CA ILE A 133 5.32 26.53 12.22
C ILE A 133 4.44 25.99 13.34
N LYS A 134 4.14 24.71 13.36
CA LYS A 134 3.30 24.07 14.38
C LYS A 134 3.91 24.09 15.79
N ARG A 135 5.22 24.31 15.91
CA ARG A 135 5.92 24.45 17.22
C ARG A 135 5.81 25.86 17.78
N ILE A 136 5.29 26.82 17.05
CA ILE A 136 5.15 28.21 17.49
C ILE A 136 4.07 28.27 18.58
N PRO A 137 4.38 28.81 19.76
CA PRO A 137 3.36 28.99 20.80
C PRO A 137 2.27 29.95 20.34
N PRO A 138 0.99 29.71 20.68
CA PRO A 138 -0.13 30.53 20.21
C PRO A 138 0.01 32.04 20.52
N HIS A 139 0.65 32.41 21.61
CA HIS A 139 0.88 33.81 21.99
C HIS A 139 1.94 34.53 21.14
N GLN A 140 2.75 33.79 20.37
CA GLN A 140 3.77 34.34 19.48
C GLN A 140 3.39 34.30 17.99
N GLU A 141 2.26 33.67 17.66
CA GLU A 141 1.84 33.45 16.28
C GLU A 141 1.69 34.77 15.49
N SER A 142 1.04 35.76 16.09
CA SER A 142 0.83 37.06 15.46
C SER A 142 2.16 37.82 15.21
N TYR A 143 3.09 37.79 16.15
CA TYR A 143 4.42 38.39 16.01
C TYR A 143 5.26 37.73 14.91
N ILE A 144 5.25 36.39 14.87
CA ILE A 144 6.00 35.64 13.86
C ILE A 144 5.40 35.87 12.47
N LYS A 145 4.07 35.91 12.35
CA LYS A 145 3.37 36.24 11.09
C LYS A 145 3.80 37.59 10.57
N GLU A 146 3.81 38.63 11.42
CA GLU A 146 4.26 39.98 11.05
C GLU A 146 5.72 39.99 10.56
N LYS A 147 6.61 39.22 11.22
CA LYS A 147 8.00 39.10 10.79
C LYS A 147 8.14 38.40 9.43
N ILE A 148 7.37 37.36 9.18
CA ILE A 148 7.34 36.68 7.87
C ILE A 148 6.86 37.65 6.78
N ASP A 149 5.78 38.39 7.03
CA ASP A 149 5.23 39.37 6.07
C ASP A 149 6.25 40.48 5.73
N LEU A 150 7.03 40.94 6.73
CA LEU A 150 8.10 41.88 6.49
C LEU A 150 9.23 41.33 5.63
N LEU A 151 9.66 40.08 5.89
CA LEU A 151 10.67 39.42 5.09
C LEU A 151 10.20 39.19 3.64
N LEU A 152 8.96 38.77 3.43
CA LEU A 152 8.39 38.58 2.09
C LEU A 152 8.39 39.91 1.31
N LYS A 153 7.98 41.01 1.93
CA LYS A 153 8.04 42.34 1.30
C LYS A 153 9.46 42.77 0.92
N GLU A 154 10.44 42.44 1.77
CA GLU A 154 11.86 42.70 1.49
C GLU A 154 12.36 41.88 0.30
N TYR A 155 11.98 40.60 0.19
CA TYR A 155 12.34 39.77 -0.97
C TYR A 155 11.68 40.27 -2.26
N GLU A 156 10.42 40.64 -2.23
CA GLU A 156 9.71 41.22 -3.38
C GLU A 156 10.36 42.52 -3.87
N TRP A 157 10.79 43.37 -2.94
CA TRP A 157 11.48 44.60 -3.28
C TRP A 157 12.85 44.36 -3.90
N LYS A 158 13.63 43.39 -3.36
CA LYS A 158 14.93 42.99 -3.90
C LYS A 158 14.81 42.37 -5.31
N SER A 159 13.75 41.59 -5.58
CA SER A 159 13.51 41.03 -6.91
C SER A 159 13.22 42.13 -7.94
N LYS A 160 12.36 43.10 -7.60
CA LYS A 160 12.05 44.24 -8.48
C LYS A 160 13.26 45.11 -8.79
N LEU A 161 14.22 45.23 -7.86
CA LEU A 161 15.46 45.98 -8.09
C LEU A 161 16.40 45.22 -9.07
N LYS A 162 16.45 43.89 -9.02
CA LYS A 162 17.23 43.07 -9.97
C LYS A 162 16.67 43.20 -11.39
N ASP A 163 15.36 43.15 -11.55
CA ASP A 163 14.70 43.24 -12.85
C ASP A 163 14.88 44.64 -13.47
N SER A 164 14.91 45.71 -12.65
CA SER A 164 15.14 47.09 -13.11
C SER A 164 16.62 47.33 -13.49
N SER A 165 17.57 46.62 -12.87
CA SER A 165 19.00 46.77 -13.21
C SER A 165 19.40 46.03 -14.48
N THR A 166 18.68 44.98 -14.89
CA THR A 166 18.89 44.27 -16.16
C THR A 166 18.28 45.02 -17.35
N ALA A 167 17.26 45.86 -17.14
CA ALA A 167 16.66 46.66 -18.20
C ALA A 167 17.51 47.85 -18.67
N SER A 168 18.52 48.26 -17.91
CA SER A 168 19.40 49.38 -18.23
C SER A 168 20.60 49.03 -19.10
N TYR A 169 20.81 47.76 -19.47
CA TYR A 169 21.93 47.33 -20.30
C TYR A 169 21.57 46.93 -21.74
N ILE A 170 20.33 47.15 -22.17
CA ILE A 170 19.90 46.91 -23.55
C ILE A 170 19.40 48.26 -24.11
N GLY A 171 20.35 49.16 -24.34
CA GLY A 171 20.04 50.43 -24.95
C GLY A 171 21.29 51.23 -25.27
N ILE A 172 22.08 50.74 -26.24
CA ILE A 172 22.89 51.55 -27.20
C ILE A 172 23.11 50.69 -28.44
#